data_3a453e2d85f6a93836391d74fd9392d0
#
_entry.id   3a453e2d85f6a93836391d74fd9392d0
#
_cell.length_a   1.000
_cell.length_b   1.000
_cell.length_c   1.000
_cell.angle_alpha   90.00
_cell.angle_beta   90.00
_cell.angle_gamma   90.00
#
_symmetry.space_group_name_H-M   'P 1'
#
loop_
_entity.id
_entity.type
_entity.pdbx_description
1 polymer ?
#
loop_
_entity_poly.entity_id
_entity_poly.type
_entity_poly.pdbx_seq_one_letter_code
_entity_poly.pdbx_strand_id
1 'polypeptide(L)'
;MSATARSKTLPPWPARRPLRVWQQTALEALGRHDGEAFLASATPAAGKTTFGLRVAYELLQSGRVQRVAILAPTAHIARQWAADAARYGIDLEPNRPNAEGPEPPDRHGVAVTYQAVAAGARPHRNACAQRRTLLIADEPHHMGEDAAWGATTMDAFARAELRLLLSGTPFRSDNSPIPWVEYDADGFSSADYTYTYTDALIDGVCRPITFVPYDGDMEWMSDGKRRRADFSVVLPRAEDARRLRTALDSGGDWVRRVLRDADARLAEIRAGDHPDAGGLVVAIDKQHAVELATRLEAISGEPVMIVTSDEADASQRIARFAGGTQRWIVSVLMVSEGVDIPRLRVGVYATSARTELFFRQVVGRFIRRSPAPRRQMSFLFLPSDITLKALAGRIEEERNHAIELRPAVEDGELDEPPDRVRSEPGEMFEALSSDARPDEHIAVGANLSLFGDPEPRPSAAFMAFTGGTAPAAGGPAEIASAAGDPASSYQRRERLREERAKLVSQRARSTRETHREINARVNRAVGVRSVADATLEQLEKANELLRRELERGR
;
A
#
# COMPACT_ATOMS: atom_id res chain seq x y z
N MET A 1 -41.65 -3.28 16.76
CA MET A 1 -41.52 -4.67 16.33
C MET A 1 -40.09 -4.85 15.81
N SER A 2 -39.27 -5.53 16.58
CA SER A 2 -37.84 -5.73 16.33
C SER A 2 -37.69 -6.71 15.16
N ALA A 3 -37.19 -6.21 14.04
CA ALA A 3 -36.76 -7.08 12.93
C ALA A 3 -35.47 -7.78 13.40
N THR A 4 -35.61 -9.02 13.82
CA THR A 4 -34.50 -9.92 14.09
C THR A 4 -33.63 -9.99 12.82
N ALA A 5 -32.48 -9.31 12.86
CA ALA A 5 -31.47 -9.45 11.82
C ALA A 5 -31.09 -10.94 11.73
N ARG A 6 -31.48 -11.59 10.65
CA ARG A 6 -31.01 -12.96 10.34
C ARG A 6 -29.50 -12.89 10.28
N SER A 7 -28.85 -13.59 11.21
CA SER A 7 -27.41 -13.87 11.13
C SER A 7 -27.15 -14.50 9.76
N LYS A 8 -26.52 -13.75 8.86
CA LYS A 8 -26.10 -14.28 7.58
C LYS A 8 -24.94 -15.20 7.84
N THR A 9 -25.15 -16.49 7.68
CA THR A 9 -24.09 -17.48 7.72
C THR A 9 -23.09 -17.17 6.63
N LEU A 10 -21.86 -16.81 6.99
CA LEU A 10 -20.80 -16.63 6.02
C LEU A 10 -20.45 -17.97 5.36
N PRO A 11 -20.10 -17.99 4.07
CA PRO A 11 -19.61 -19.22 3.42
C PRO A 11 -18.35 -19.71 4.15
N PRO A 12 -18.04 -21.00 4.12
CA PRO A 12 -16.80 -21.51 4.71
C PRO A 12 -15.57 -20.77 4.17
N TRP A 13 -14.59 -20.53 5.04
CA TRP A 13 -13.32 -19.93 4.60
C TRP A 13 -12.69 -20.81 3.52
N PRO A 14 -12.22 -20.23 2.38
CA PRO A 14 -11.74 -21.01 1.25
C PRO A 14 -10.51 -21.85 1.61
N ALA A 15 -10.59 -23.18 1.52
CA ALA A 15 -9.49 -24.09 1.82
C ALA A 15 -8.24 -23.86 0.94
N ARG A 16 -8.42 -23.29 -0.25
CA ARG A 16 -7.31 -22.94 -1.16
C ARG A 16 -6.52 -21.70 -0.73
N ARG A 17 -6.92 -21.04 0.36
CA ARG A 17 -6.25 -19.86 0.93
C ARG A 17 -5.95 -20.09 2.42
N PRO A 18 -5.03 -21.01 2.74
CA PRO A 18 -4.61 -21.24 4.11
C PRO A 18 -3.96 -19.96 4.66
N LEU A 19 -4.09 -19.75 5.96
CA LEU A 19 -3.35 -18.70 6.64
C LEU A 19 -1.86 -19.06 6.66
N ARG A 20 -1.02 -18.05 6.56
CA ARG A 20 0.41 -18.16 6.85
C ARG A 20 0.61 -18.44 8.35
N VAL A 21 1.72 -19.02 8.73
CA VAL A 21 2.03 -19.35 10.13
C VAL A 21 1.88 -18.11 11.02
N TRP A 22 2.48 -17.00 10.65
CA TRP A 22 2.38 -15.77 11.43
C TRP A 22 0.93 -15.27 11.61
N GLN A 23 0.07 -15.44 10.59
CA GLN A 23 -1.34 -15.03 10.66
C GLN A 23 -2.12 -15.89 11.66
N GLN A 24 -1.80 -17.19 11.73
CA GLN A 24 -2.37 -18.10 12.73
C GLN A 24 -1.92 -17.73 14.13
N THR A 25 -0.61 -17.52 14.32
CA THR A 25 -0.05 -17.12 15.61
C THR A 25 -0.58 -15.76 16.09
N ALA A 26 -0.70 -14.79 15.17
CA ALA A 26 -1.30 -13.49 15.47
C ALA A 26 -2.80 -13.61 15.82
N LEU A 27 -3.54 -14.52 15.19
CA LEU A 27 -4.95 -14.79 15.52
C LEU A 27 -5.08 -15.42 16.91
N GLU A 28 -4.19 -16.33 17.27
CA GLU A 28 -4.12 -16.90 18.62
C GLU A 28 -3.73 -15.86 19.67
N ALA A 29 -2.80 -14.94 19.36
CA ALA A 29 -2.45 -13.83 20.23
C ALA A 29 -3.65 -12.91 20.46
N LEU A 30 -4.37 -12.54 19.39
CA LEU A 30 -5.60 -11.78 19.47
C LEU A 30 -6.67 -12.49 20.30
N GLY A 31 -6.77 -13.81 20.23
CA GLY A 31 -7.71 -14.62 21.02
C GLY A 31 -7.45 -14.59 22.54
N ARG A 32 -6.21 -14.27 22.93
CA ARG A 32 -5.77 -14.12 24.34
C ARG A 32 -5.72 -12.67 24.80
N HIS A 33 -5.93 -11.73 23.89
CA HIS A 33 -5.86 -10.30 24.17
C HIS A 33 -7.18 -9.81 24.79
N ASP A 34 -7.09 -9.20 25.94
CA ASP A 34 -8.25 -8.69 26.70
C ASP A 34 -8.52 -7.20 26.44
N GLY A 35 -7.64 -6.51 25.68
CA GLY A 35 -7.78 -5.10 25.36
C GLY A 35 -8.81 -4.81 24.27
N GLU A 36 -9.21 -3.54 24.17
CA GLU A 36 -10.14 -3.05 23.13
C GLU A 36 -9.43 -2.72 21.80
N ALA A 37 -8.09 -2.63 21.80
CA ALA A 37 -7.27 -2.36 20.62
C ALA A 37 -6.16 -3.39 20.52
N PHE A 38 -5.86 -3.84 19.30
CA PHE A 38 -4.80 -4.79 18.99
C PHE A 38 -3.97 -4.28 17.81
N LEU A 39 -2.70 -4.01 18.03
CA LEU A 39 -1.76 -3.60 16.99
C LEU A 39 -0.98 -4.79 16.45
N ALA A 40 -1.23 -5.15 15.21
CA ALA A 40 -0.41 -6.11 14.47
C ALA A 40 0.56 -5.35 13.55
N SER A 41 1.82 -5.32 13.94
CA SER A 41 2.91 -4.84 13.10
C SER A 41 3.41 -5.97 12.20
N ALA A 42 3.30 -5.81 10.88
CA ALA A 42 3.77 -6.82 9.95
C ALA A 42 4.38 -6.18 8.72
N THR A 43 5.57 -6.65 8.35
CA THR A 43 6.32 -6.11 7.20
C THR A 43 5.43 -5.98 5.94
N PRO A 44 5.69 -5.03 5.04
CA PRO A 44 5.01 -4.99 3.75
C PRO A 44 5.05 -6.35 3.04
N ALA A 45 3.99 -6.68 2.28
CA ALA A 45 3.80 -7.97 1.61
C ALA A 45 3.52 -9.19 2.54
N ALA A 46 3.52 -9.03 3.85
CA ALA A 46 3.20 -10.10 4.80
C ALA A 46 1.77 -10.66 4.66
N GLY A 47 0.84 -9.91 4.06
CA GLY A 47 -0.56 -10.31 3.89
C GLY A 47 -1.48 -9.80 5.02
N LYS A 48 -1.23 -8.60 5.52
CA LYS A 48 -2.05 -7.91 6.54
C LYS A 48 -3.54 -7.92 6.22
N THR A 49 -3.90 -7.64 4.95
CA THR A 49 -5.30 -7.66 4.49
C THR A 49 -5.98 -9.00 4.73
N THR A 50 -5.31 -10.11 4.39
CA THR A 50 -5.85 -11.47 4.63
C THR A 50 -6.03 -11.74 6.12
N PHE A 51 -5.08 -11.32 6.96
CA PHE A 51 -5.19 -11.43 8.41
C PHE A 51 -6.39 -10.63 8.95
N GLY A 52 -6.50 -9.34 8.59
CA GLY A 52 -7.65 -8.51 9.01
C GLY A 52 -9.00 -9.07 8.57
N LEU A 53 -9.08 -9.59 7.33
CA LEU A 53 -10.31 -10.23 6.85
C LEU A 53 -10.60 -11.55 7.57
N ARG A 54 -9.57 -12.30 7.97
CA ARG A 54 -9.77 -13.51 8.78
C ARG A 54 -10.31 -13.16 10.16
N VAL A 55 -9.78 -12.15 10.82
CA VAL A 55 -10.31 -11.64 12.08
C VAL A 55 -11.77 -11.21 11.93
N ALA A 56 -12.09 -10.44 10.87
CA ALA A 56 -13.46 -10.03 10.58
C ALA A 56 -14.40 -11.23 10.39
N TYR A 57 -13.94 -12.23 9.64
CA TYR A 57 -14.70 -13.47 9.39
C TYR A 57 -15.02 -14.21 10.69
N GLU A 58 -14.03 -14.47 11.55
CA GLU A 58 -14.19 -15.17 12.82
C GLU A 58 -15.17 -14.44 13.76
N LEU A 59 -15.02 -13.13 13.89
CA LEU A 59 -15.85 -12.32 14.78
C LEU A 59 -17.28 -12.17 14.27
N LEU A 60 -17.50 -12.10 12.96
CA LEU A 60 -18.85 -12.11 12.37
C LEU A 60 -19.50 -13.49 12.52
N GLN A 61 -18.75 -14.56 12.25
CA GLN A 61 -19.26 -15.93 12.31
C GLN A 61 -19.62 -16.34 13.74
N SER A 62 -18.81 -15.98 14.73
CA SER A 62 -19.10 -16.21 16.15
C SER A 62 -20.21 -15.28 16.70
N GLY A 63 -20.63 -14.26 15.95
CA GLY A 63 -21.59 -13.27 16.39
C GLY A 63 -21.04 -12.30 17.45
N ARG A 64 -19.72 -12.32 17.72
CA ARG A 64 -19.08 -11.35 18.61
C ARG A 64 -19.23 -9.93 18.07
N VAL A 65 -19.14 -9.75 16.74
CA VAL A 65 -19.49 -8.49 16.08
C VAL A 65 -20.60 -8.69 15.06
N GLN A 66 -21.29 -7.61 14.75
CA GLN A 66 -22.40 -7.56 13.78
C GLN A 66 -22.09 -6.66 12.60
N ARG A 67 -20.96 -5.92 12.68
CA ARG A 67 -20.55 -4.93 11.71
C ARG A 67 -19.03 -4.88 11.62
N VAL A 68 -18.51 -4.59 10.43
CA VAL A 68 -17.10 -4.31 10.18
C VAL A 68 -16.98 -2.92 9.58
N ALA A 69 -16.08 -2.10 10.12
CA ALA A 69 -15.69 -0.83 9.54
C ALA A 69 -14.20 -0.90 9.21
N ILE A 70 -13.83 -0.63 7.96
CA ILE A 70 -12.44 -0.59 7.53
C ILE A 70 -12.08 0.86 7.22
N LEU A 71 -11.01 1.36 7.83
CA LEU A 71 -10.40 2.64 7.51
C LEU A 71 -9.17 2.42 6.65
N ALA A 72 -9.13 3.09 5.52
CA ALA A 72 -8.07 2.99 4.55
C ALA A 72 -7.47 4.36 4.22
N PRO A 73 -6.19 4.44 3.84
CA PRO A 73 -5.54 5.70 3.48
C PRO A 73 -6.20 6.39 2.27
N THR A 74 -6.62 5.61 1.28
CA THR A 74 -7.18 6.14 0.03
C THR A 74 -8.48 5.45 -0.39
N ALA A 75 -9.29 6.14 -1.20
CA ALA A 75 -10.53 5.59 -1.75
C ALA A 75 -10.30 4.33 -2.63
N HIS A 76 -9.12 4.22 -3.24
CA HIS A 76 -8.74 3.03 -4.00
C HIS A 76 -8.54 1.82 -3.09
N ILE A 77 -7.80 2.00 -1.99
CA ILE A 77 -7.56 0.94 -1.00
C ILE A 77 -8.87 0.51 -0.33
N ALA A 78 -9.76 1.45 -0.01
CA ALA A 78 -11.09 1.12 0.51
C ALA A 78 -11.89 0.23 -0.45
N ARG A 79 -11.86 0.50 -1.75
CA ARG A 79 -12.47 -0.38 -2.78
C ARG A 79 -11.79 -1.74 -2.84
N GLN A 80 -10.47 -1.79 -2.75
CA GLN A 80 -9.71 -3.03 -2.74
C GLN A 80 -10.07 -3.90 -1.53
N TRP A 81 -10.15 -3.32 -0.34
CA TRP A 81 -10.60 -4.00 0.87
C TRP A 81 -12.01 -4.60 0.71
N ALA A 82 -12.95 -3.82 0.15
CA ALA A 82 -14.31 -4.31 -0.09
C ALA A 82 -14.34 -5.46 -1.11
N ALA A 83 -13.56 -5.36 -2.19
CA ALA A 83 -13.44 -6.41 -3.20
C ALA A 83 -12.79 -7.69 -2.63
N ASP A 84 -11.76 -7.56 -1.80
CA ASP A 84 -11.11 -8.69 -1.15
C ASP A 84 -12.03 -9.35 -0.09
N ALA A 85 -12.74 -8.54 0.70
CA ALA A 85 -13.72 -9.01 1.68
C ALA A 85 -14.83 -9.84 1.03
N ALA A 86 -15.31 -9.42 -0.13
CA ALA A 86 -16.34 -10.11 -0.89
C ALA A 86 -15.96 -11.55 -1.27
N ARG A 87 -14.66 -11.83 -1.46
CA ARG A 87 -14.15 -13.20 -1.74
C ARG A 87 -14.35 -14.17 -0.59
N TYR A 88 -14.57 -13.63 0.62
CA TYR A 88 -14.84 -14.40 1.84
C TYR A 88 -16.30 -14.30 2.30
N GLY A 89 -17.18 -13.74 1.46
CA GLY A 89 -18.60 -13.55 1.76
C GLY A 89 -18.90 -12.35 2.65
N ILE A 90 -17.89 -11.52 2.96
CA ILE A 90 -18.05 -10.29 3.74
C ILE A 90 -18.39 -9.14 2.77
N ASP A 91 -19.63 -8.67 2.83
CA ASP A 91 -20.15 -7.64 1.91
C ASP A 91 -20.03 -6.25 2.54
N LEU A 92 -19.06 -5.44 2.06
CA LEU A 92 -18.79 -4.09 2.54
C LEU A 92 -19.20 -3.04 1.49
N GLU A 93 -19.71 -1.89 1.94
CA GLU A 93 -19.95 -0.73 1.10
C GLU A 93 -18.68 0.12 1.02
N PRO A 94 -18.01 0.23 -0.15
CA PRO A 94 -16.84 1.07 -0.27
C PRO A 94 -17.22 2.55 -0.45
N ASN A 95 -16.46 3.45 0.20
CA ASN A 95 -16.55 4.91 0.03
C ASN A 95 -17.96 5.49 0.17
N ARG A 96 -18.77 4.93 1.09
CA ARG A 96 -20.12 5.43 1.32
C ARG A 96 -20.08 6.87 1.83
N PRO A 97 -20.79 7.82 1.16
CA PRO A 97 -20.87 9.19 1.63
C PRO A 97 -21.57 9.30 3.00
N ASN A 98 -21.03 10.13 3.90
CA ASN A 98 -21.62 10.36 5.22
C ASN A 98 -23.08 10.84 5.18
N ALA A 99 -23.44 11.60 4.13
CA ALA A 99 -24.80 12.12 3.93
C ALA A 99 -25.84 11.03 3.66
N GLU A 100 -25.43 9.84 3.21
CA GLU A 100 -26.33 8.71 2.96
C GLU A 100 -26.67 7.92 4.23
N GLY A 101 -26.08 8.27 5.38
CA GLY A 101 -26.33 7.59 6.64
C GLY A 101 -25.77 6.15 6.69
N PRO A 102 -26.37 5.27 7.56
CA PRO A 102 -25.86 3.92 7.72
C PRO A 102 -26.01 3.08 6.44
N GLU A 103 -25.12 2.09 6.30
CA GLU A 103 -25.19 1.14 5.20
C GLU A 103 -26.49 0.29 5.23
N PRO A 104 -26.95 -0.25 4.08
CA PRO A 104 -28.10 -1.16 3.99
C PRO A 104 -28.00 -2.34 4.97
N PRO A 105 -29.11 -2.84 5.54
CA PRO A 105 -29.10 -3.89 6.58
C PRO A 105 -28.58 -5.24 6.08
N ASP A 106 -28.51 -5.44 4.78
CA ASP A 106 -27.96 -6.63 4.15
C ASP A 106 -26.44 -6.53 3.93
N ARG A 107 -25.77 -5.47 4.37
CA ARG A 107 -24.33 -5.30 4.37
C ARG A 107 -23.72 -5.67 5.72
N HIS A 108 -22.48 -6.17 5.67
CA HIS A 108 -21.68 -6.42 6.88
C HIS A 108 -21.00 -5.15 7.40
N GLY A 109 -20.95 -4.07 6.61
CA GLY A 109 -20.37 -2.79 7.03
C GLY A 109 -19.84 -1.95 5.88
N VAL A 110 -18.80 -1.17 6.16
CA VAL A 110 -18.23 -0.18 5.23
C VAL A 110 -16.71 -0.29 5.13
N ALA A 111 -16.15 0.14 4.00
CA ALA A 111 -14.74 0.44 3.83
C ALA A 111 -14.60 1.89 3.36
N VAL A 112 -14.03 2.78 4.17
CA VAL A 112 -13.99 4.22 3.94
C VAL A 112 -12.60 4.78 4.21
N THR A 113 -12.34 6.02 3.79
CA THR A 113 -11.06 6.68 4.06
C THR A 113 -11.06 7.38 5.42
N TYR A 114 -9.87 7.57 6.01
CA TYR A 114 -9.68 8.40 7.20
C TYR A 114 -10.26 9.80 7.01
N GLN A 115 -10.01 10.41 5.85
CA GLN A 115 -10.55 11.72 5.49
C GLN A 115 -12.08 11.76 5.47
N ALA A 116 -12.74 10.71 4.96
CA ALA A 116 -14.21 10.64 4.95
C ALA A 116 -14.79 10.59 6.36
N VAL A 117 -14.15 9.85 7.30
CA VAL A 117 -14.55 9.81 8.71
C VAL A 117 -14.29 11.15 9.38
N ALA A 118 -13.15 11.78 9.13
CA ALA A 118 -12.80 13.09 9.65
C ALA A 118 -13.80 14.18 9.22
N ALA A 119 -14.33 14.10 8.00
CA ALA A 119 -15.37 15.00 7.51
C ALA A 119 -16.73 14.81 8.22
N GLY A 120 -16.95 13.72 8.97
CA GLY A 120 -18.20 13.50 9.71
C GLY A 120 -18.24 12.22 10.52
N ALA A 121 -17.94 12.28 11.82
CA ALA A 121 -17.95 11.15 12.76
C ALA A 121 -19.33 10.57 13.04
N ARG A 122 -20.39 11.41 12.99
CA ARG A 122 -21.72 11.08 13.49
C ARG A 122 -22.35 9.79 12.92
N PRO A 123 -22.31 9.52 11.60
CA PRO A 123 -22.87 8.27 11.06
C PRO A 123 -22.17 7.03 11.61
N HIS A 124 -20.84 7.08 11.75
CA HIS A 124 -20.03 5.97 12.24
C HIS A 124 -20.25 5.72 13.73
N ARG A 125 -20.29 6.80 14.54
CA ARG A 125 -20.61 6.73 15.97
C ARG A 125 -22.01 6.12 16.23
N ASN A 126 -23.01 6.55 15.46
CA ASN A 126 -24.37 6.01 15.57
C ASN A 126 -24.41 4.53 15.18
N ALA A 127 -23.68 4.13 14.15
CA ALA A 127 -23.60 2.73 13.74
C ALA A 127 -22.91 1.85 14.80
N CYS A 128 -21.83 2.33 15.42
CA CYS A 128 -21.16 1.63 16.54
C CYS A 128 -22.04 1.53 17.79
N ALA A 129 -22.91 2.53 18.05
CA ALA A 129 -23.86 2.48 19.15
C ALA A 129 -24.99 1.46 18.94
N GLN A 130 -25.34 1.18 17.69
CA GLN A 130 -26.45 0.26 17.34
C GLN A 130 -26.00 -1.18 17.10
N ARG A 131 -24.76 -1.38 16.65
CA ARG A 131 -24.23 -2.70 16.29
C ARG A 131 -22.80 -2.86 16.81
N ARG A 132 -22.52 -3.99 17.47
CA ARG A 132 -21.15 -4.34 17.85
C ARG A 132 -20.27 -4.35 16.62
N THR A 133 -19.28 -3.47 16.60
CA THR A 133 -18.48 -3.16 15.41
C THR A 133 -17.03 -3.56 15.64
N LEU A 134 -16.45 -4.31 14.68
CA LEU A 134 -15.01 -4.41 14.52
C LEU A 134 -14.54 -3.21 13.68
N LEU A 135 -13.60 -2.44 14.19
CA LEU A 135 -12.84 -1.48 13.42
C LEU A 135 -11.54 -2.15 12.94
N ILE A 136 -11.24 -2.05 11.65
CA ILE A 136 -9.93 -2.37 11.07
C ILE A 136 -9.33 -1.07 10.55
N ALA A 137 -8.21 -0.64 11.11
CA ALA A 137 -7.47 0.54 10.69
C ALA A 137 -6.22 0.10 9.91
N ASP A 138 -6.24 0.28 8.58
CA ASP A 138 -5.12 -0.04 7.70
C ASP A 138 -4.16 1.15 7.62
N GLU A 139 -2.90 0.92 8.00
CA GLU A 139 -1.85 1.93 8.14
C GLU A 139 -2.30 3.11 9.04
N PRO A 140 -2.52 2.87 10.34
CA PRO A 140 -3.14 3.82 11.28
C PRO A 140 -2.35 5.12 11.48
N HIS A 141 -1.10 5.19 11.06
CA HIS A 141 -0.31 6.42 11.09
C HIS A 141 -0.94 7.56 10.25
N HIS A 142 -1.81 7.25 9.28
CA HIS A 142 -2.57 8.26 8.55
C HIS A 142 -3.68 8.94 9.36
N MET A 143 -4.08 8.39 10.50
CA MET A 143 -5.04 9.07 11.39
C MET A 143 -4.54 10.40 11.92
N GLY A 144 -3.26 10.64 11.86
CA GLY A 144 -2.62 11.78 12.46
C GLY A 144 -1.99 12.75 11.47
N GLU A 145 -2.22 12.62 10.17
CA GLU A 145 -1.76 13.62 9.19
C GLU A 145 -2.32 15.01 9.51
N ASP A 146 -3.50 15.04 10.14
CA ASP A 146 -4.08 16.22 10.78
C ASP A 146 -4.55 15.79 12.19
N ALA A 147 -4.11 16.50 13.24
CA ALA A 147 -4.49 16.19 14.63
C ALA A 147 -6.03 16.17 14.83
N ALA A 148 -6.76 16.96 14.07
CA ALA A 148 -8.23 16.97 14.06
C ALA A 148 -8.82 15.66 13.53
N TRP A 149 -8.16 14.99 12.57
CA TRP A 149 -8.62 13.72 12.03
C TRP A 149 -8.50 12.59 13.03
N GLY A 150 -7.42 12.56 13.79
CA GLY A 150 -7.22 11.59 14.87
C GLY A 150 -8.32 11.65 15.91
N ALA A 151 -8.57 12.84 16.45
CA ALA A 151 -9.62 13.05 17.47
C ALA A 151 -11.02 12.69 16.95
N THR A 152 -11.35 13.07 15.70
CA THR A 152 -12.65 12.77 15.08
C THR A 152 -12.82 11.28 14.84
N THR A 153 -11.76 10.59 14.41
CA THR A 153 -11.77 9.13 14.22
C THR A 153 -11.91 8.39 15.55
N MET A 154 -11.23 8.84 16.60
CA MET A 154 -11.39 8.29 17.95
C MET A 154 -12.83 8.42 18.46
N ASP A 155 -13.46 9.58 18.29
CA ASP A 155 -14.87 9.78 18.66
C ASP A 155 -15.80 8.87 17.83
N ALA A 156 -15.57 8.75 16.53
CA ALA A 156 -16.39 7.95 15.62
C ALA A 156 -16.45 6.47 16.04
N PHE A 157 -15.35 5.92 16.56
CA PHE A 157 -15.18 4.51 16.88
C PHE A 157 -14.89 4.24 18.36
N ALA A 158 -15.18 5.20 19.25
CA ALA A 158 -15.01 5.04 20.69
C ALA A 158 -15.76 3.83 21.27
N ARG A 159 -16.86 3.43 20.64
CA ARG A 159 -17.71 2.28 21.04
C ARG A 159 -17.52 1.04 20.18
N ALA A 160 -16.43 0.96 19.41
CA ALA A 160 -16.11 -0.27 18.69
C ALA A 160 -15.79 -1.41 19.68
N GLU A 161 -16.29 -2.61 19.40
CA GLU A 161 -16.06 -3.82 20.21
C GLU A 161 -14.58 -4.21 20.23
N LEU A 162 -13.90 -4.03 19.10
CA LEU A 162 -12.49 -4.27 18.93
C LEU A 162 -11.95 -3.33 17.84
N ARG A 163 -10.75 -2.82 18.06
CA ARG A 163 -9.99 -2.00 17.11
C ARG A 163 -8.74 -2.78 16.69
N LEU A 164 -8.74 -3.31 15.48
CA LEU A 164 -7.60 -3.99 14.89
C LEU A 164 -6.80 -2.98 14.07
N LEU A 165 -5.57 -2.70 14.50
CA LEU A 165 -4.64 -1.78 13.86
C LEU A 165 -3.63 -2.61 13.07
N LEU A 166 -3.50 -2.34 11.77
CA LEU A 166 -2.60 -3.06 10.85
C LEU A 166 -1.56 -2.10 10.29
N SER A 167 -0.30 -2.28 10.63
CA SER A 167 0.77 -1.42 10.14
C SER A 167 1.99 -2.23 9.69
N GLY A 168 2.68 -1.72 8.67
CA GLY A 168 4.03 -2.18 8.34
C GLY A 168 5.12 -1.35 9.02
N THR A 169 4.72 -0.21 9.58
CA THR A 169 5.56 0.81 10.19
C THR A 169 4.78 1.48 11.31
N PRO A 170 4.79 0.94 12.54
CA PRO A 170 3.96 1.44 13.64
C PRO A 170 4.54 2.73 14.27
N PHE A 171 5.02 3.66 13.46
CA PHE A 171 5.53 4.96 13.87
C PHE A 171 5.16 6.03 12.84
N ARG A 172 5.25 7.29 13.24
CA ARG A 172 4.96 8.46 12.40
C ARG A 172 6.20 9.28 12.16
N SER A 173 6.21 9.99 11.04
CA SER A 173 7.32 10.89 10.67
C SER A 173 7.38 12.19 11.49
N ASP A 174 6.33 12.51 12.26
CA ASP A 174 6.19 13.73 13.06
C ASP A 174 6.23 13.48 14.57
N ASN A 175 6.64 12.27 15.01
CA ASN A 175 6.73 11.83 16.39
C ASN A 175 5.42 12.00 17.21
N SER A 176 4.27 12.22 16.56
CA SER A 176 2.99 12.31 17.24
C SER A 176 2.43 10.90 17.50
N PRO A 177 1.76 10.65 18.64
CA PRO A 177 1.24 9.33 18.94
C PRO A 177 0.12 8.94 17.97
N ILE A 178 0.15 7.68 17.53
CA ILE A 178 -0.92 7.08 16.73
C ILE A 178 -2.08 6.74 17.68
N PRO A 179 -3.33 7.11 17.37
CA PRO A 179 -4.48 6.77 18.19
C PRO A 179 -4.59 5.27 18.48
N TRP A 180 -4.91 4.91 19.74
CA TRP A 180 -5.06 3.54 20.25
C TRP A 180 -3.78 2.70 20.25
N VAL A 181 -2.63 3.27 19.98
CA VAL A 181 -1.33 2.61 20.10
C VAL A 181 -0.73 2.93 21.45
N GLU A 182 -0.25 1.93 22.15
CA GLU A 182 0.50 2.08 23.39
C GLU A 182 1.97 2.39 23.08
N TYR A 183 2.59 3.21 23.93
CA TYR A 183 3.99 3.60 23.82
C TYR A 183 4.72 3.22 25.11
N ASP A 184 5.92 2.72 24.98
CA ASP A 184 6.80 2.45 26.13
C ASP A 184 7.37 3.75 26.75
N ALA A 185 8.19 3.59 27.79
CA ALA A 185 8.79 4.72 28.50
C ALA A 185 9.78 5.54 27.62
N ASP A 186 10.31 4.94 26.58
CA ASP A 186 11.25 5.53 25.63
C ASP A 186 10.54 6.13 24.41
N GLY A 187 9.20 6.05 24.37
CA GLY A 187 8.36 6.61 23.30
C GLY A 187 8.23 5.70 22.05
N PHE A 188 8.66 4.45 22.12
CA PHE A 188 8.45 3.50 21.04
C PHE A 188 7.06 2.86 21.10
N SER A 189 6.44 2.68 19.93
CA SER A 189 5.14 1.99 19.84
C SER A 189 5.26 0.52 20.23
N SER A 190 4.43 0.08 21.19
CA SER A 190 4.32 -1.32 21.58
C SER A 190 3.29 -2.02 20.71
N ALA A 191 3.71 -3.00 19.91
CA ALA A 191 2.81 -3.82 19.12
C ALA A 191 2.45 -5.11 19.89
N ASP A 192 1.16 -5.48 19.87
CA ASP A 192 0.67 -6.72 20.47
C ASP A 192 1.16 -7.97 19.72
N TYR A 193 1.46 -7.80 18.44
CA TYR A 193 2.08 -8.82 17.60
C TYR A 193 2.98 -8.19 16.55
N THR A 194 4.19 -8.73 16.42
CA THR A 194 5.17 -8.27 15.43
C THR A 194 5.59 -9.41 14.50
N TYR A 195 5.58 -9.14 13.19
CA TYR A 195 6.13 -10.00 12.14
C TYR A 195 7.12 -9.19 11.31
N THR A 196 8.40 -9.39 11.59
CA THR A 196 9.50 -8.60 11.04
C THR A 196 9.81 -8.95 9.58
N TYR A 197 10.64 -8.14 8.94
CA TYR A 197 11.20 -8.48 7.62
C TYR A 197 12.10 -9.73 7.70
N THR A 198 12.85 -9.89 8.80
CA THR A 198 13.62 -11.08 9.10
C THR A 198 12.76 -12.34 9.09
N ASP A 199 11.64 -12.33 9.83
CA ASP A 199 10.70 -13.46 9.86
C ASP A 199 10.14 -13.77 8.48
N ALA A 200 9.78 -12.72 7.72
CA ALA A 200 9.25 -12.86 6.38
C ALA A 200 10.27 -13.40 5.37
N LEU A 201 11.55 -13.14 5.56
CA LEU A 201 12.62 -13.75 4.78
C LEU A 201 12.80 -15.23 5.14
N ILE A 202 12.80 -15.54 6.44
CA ILE A 202 12.88 -16.91 6.95
C ILE A 202 11.72 -17.75 6.42
N ASP A 203 10.51 -17.24 6.48
CA ASP A 203 9.29 -17.89 5.97
C ASP A 203 9.21 -17.92 4.43
N GLY A 204 10.14 -17.29 3.71
CA GLY A 204 10.11 -17.16 2.26
C GLY A 204 8.94 -16.35 1.71
N VAL A 205 8.35 -15.51 2.53
CA VAL A 205 7.23 -14.60 2.18
C VAL A 205 7.73 -13.39 1.40
N CYS A 206 8.90 -12.87 1.78
CA CYS A 206 9.59 -11.78 1.13
C CYS A 206 10.84 -12.26 0.39
N ARG A 207 11.36 -11.44 -0.52
CA ARG A 207 12.67 -11.63 -1.13
C ARG A 207 13.69 -10.64 -0.57
N PRO A 208 14.98 -10.98 -0.58
CA PRO A 208 16.03 -10.07 -0.16
C PRO A 208 16.15 -8.87 -1.10
N ILE A 209 16.53 -7.72 -0.52
CA ILE A 209 16.87 -6.51 -1.24
C ILE A 209 18.33 -6.15 -0.98
N THR A 210 18.99 -5.61 -2.00
CA THR A 210 20.34 -5.04 -1.93
C THR A 210 20.25 -3.56 -2.26
N PHE A 211 20.89 -2.74 -1.44
CA PHE A 211 20.99 -1.31 -1.68
C PHE A 211 22.28 -1.00 -2.43
N VAL A 212 22.17 -0.13 -3.42
CA VAL A 212 23.29 0.27 -4.29
C VAL A 212 23.46 1.79 -4.16
N PRO A 213 24.24 2.25 -3.17
CA PRO A 213 24.44 3.68 -2.98
C PRO A 213 25.36 4.27 -4.04
N TYR A 214 25.07 5.49 -4.44
CA TYR A 214 25.87 6.27 -5.38
C TYR A 214 26.30 7.58 -4.74
N ASP A 215 27.60 7.76 -4.66
CA ASP A 215 28.23 9.03 -4.31
C ASP A 215 28.54 9.82 -5.60
N GLY A 216 29.24 10.93 -5.49
CA GLY A 216 29.69 11.78 -6.58
C GLY A 216 29.96 13.19 -6.16
N ASP A 217 30.61 13.95 -7.04
CA ASP A 217 30.89 15.36 -6.83
C ASP A 217 29.74 16.22 -7.35
N MET A 218 29.02 16.90 -6.46
CA MET A 218 27.96 17.84 -6.79
C MET A 218 28.45 19.27 -6.68
N GLU A 219 28.11 20.08 -7.66
CA GLU A 219 28.46 21.49 -7.70
C GLU A 219 27.22 22.35 -7.93
N TRP A 220 27.04 23.39 -7.08
CA TRP A 220 25.89 24.28 -7.13
C TRP A 220 26.24 25.71 -6.76
N MET A 221 25.37 26.65 -7.18
CA MET A 221 25.41 28.03 -6.72
C MET A 221 24.43 28.21 -5.55
N SER A 222 24.90 28.86 -4.50
CA SER A 222 24.10 29.23 -3.34
C SER A 222 24.53 30.60 -2.83
N ASP A 223 23.62 31.55 -2.74
CA ASP A 223 23.87 32.93 -2.28
C ASP A 223 25.03 33.58 -3.04
N GLY A 224 25.09 33.39 -4.36
CA GLY A 224 26.16 33.92 -5.22
C GLY A 224 27.53 33.26 -5.03
N LYS A 225 27.62 32.17 -4.27
CA LYS A 225 28.85 31.41 -4.04
C LYS A 225 28.76 30.03 -4.68
N ARG A 226 29.79 29.65 -5.42
CA ARG A 226 29.97 28.31 -5.95
C ARG A 226 30.39 27.37 -4.83
N ARG A 227 29.69 26.26 -4.68
CA ARG A 227 29.94 25.20 -3.71
C ARG A 227 30.14 23.88 -4.39
N ARG A 228 30.98 23.03 -3.80
CA ARG A 228 31.22 21.67 -4.28
C ARG A 228 31.36 20.74 -3.08
N ALA A 229 30.68 19.60 -3.11
CA ALA A 229 30.83 18.55 -2.11
C ALA A 229 30.29 17.21 -2.64
N ASP A 230 30.87 16.11 -2.18
CA ASP A 230 30.31 14.78 -2.27
C ASP A 230 29.46 14.44 -1.03
N PHE A 231 28.85 13.27 -0.97
CA PHE A 231 28.00 12.87 0.16
C PHE A 231 28.77 12.53 1.43
N SER A 232 30.11 12.39 1.39
CA SER A 232 30.94 12.14 2.58
C SER A 232 31.11 13.40 3.45
N VAL A 233 30.88 14.58 2.87
CA VAL A 233 31.05 15.86 3.57
C VAL A 233 29.81 16.19 4.39
N VAL A 234 29.98 16.44 5.68
CA VAL A 234 28.90 16.92 6.55
C VAL A 234 28.63 18.38 6.26
N LEU A 235 27.41 18.72 5.87
CA LEU A 235 26.98 20.06 5.52
C LEU A 235 25.85 20.54 6.44
N PRO A 236 25.67 21.87 6.61
CA PRO A 236 24.46 22.41 7.20
C PRO A 236 23.22 21.92 6.43
N ARG A 237 22.09 21.73 7.12
CA ARG A 237 20.84 21.15 6.58
C ARG A 237 20.41 21.75 5.23
N ALA A 238 20.47 23.08 5.09
CA ALA A 238 20.09 23.75 3.84
C ALA A 238 21.02 23.40 2.68
N GLU A 239 22.34 23.39 2.91
CA GLU A 239 23.32 23.05 1.89
C GLU A 239 23.28 21.55 1.54
N ASP A 240 23.03 20.71 2.53
CA ASP A 240 22.83 19.27 2.33
C ASP A 240 21.59 18.97 1.46
N ALA A 241 20.49 19.70 1.67
CA ALA A 241 19.32 19.61 0.81
C ALA A 241 19.60 20.09 -0.63
N ARG A 242 20.42 21.13 -0.79
CA ARG A 242 20.86 21.63 -2.11
C ARG A 242 21.76 20.63 -2.83
N ARG A 243 22.72 20.04 -2.11
CA ARG A 243 23.56 18.95 -2.64
C ARG A 243 22.71 17.81 -3.17
N LEU A 244 21.76 17.31 -2.37
CA LEU A 244 20.89 16.22 -2.80
C LEU A 244 20.04 16.61 -4.02
N ARG A 245 19.49 17.83 -4.06
CA ARG A 245 18.79 18.33 -5.25
C ARG A 245 19.68 18.37 -6.48
N THR A 246 20.95 18.75 -6.33
CA THR A 246 21.92 18.78 -7.43
C THR A 246 22.20 17.37 -7.96
N ALA A 247 22.34 16.38 -7.07
CA ALA A 247 22.48 14.99 -7.48
C ALA A 247 21.25 14.49 -8.23
N LEU A 248 20.05 14.87 -7.77
CA LEU A 248 18.77 14.44 -8.34
C LEU A 248 18.32 15.28 -9.55
N ASP A 249 19.10 16.29 -9.96
CA ASP A 249 18.78 17.09 -11.14
C ASP A 249 18.69 16.20 -12.38
N SER A 250 17.52 16.22 -13.05
CA SER A 250 17.26 15.40 -14.23
C SER A 250 18.27 15.67 -15.36
N GLY A 251 18.82 16.89 -15.45
CA GLY A 251 19.87 17.30 -16.38
C GLY A 251 21.24 16.73 -16.05
N GLY A 252 21.48 16.34 -14.81
CA GLY A 252 22.78 15.99 -14.27
C GLY A 252 23.34 14.64 -14.75
N ASP A 253 24.66 14.51 -14.66
CA ASP A 253 25.36 13.27 -14.97
C ASP A 253 25.13 12.19 -13.93
N TRP A 254 24.91 12.57 -12.66
CA TRP A 254 24.63 11.64 -11.58
C TRP A 254 23.38 10.81 -11.88
N VAL A 255 22.25 11.46 -12.16
CA VAL A 255 20.99 10.78 -12.47
C VAL A 255 21.14 9.92 -13.74
N ARG A 256 21.81 10.46 -14.78
CA ARG A 256 22.02 9.73 -16.03
C ARG A 256 22.80 8.44 -15.80
N ARG A 257 23.84 8.48 -14.97
CA ARG A 257 24.65 7.31 -14.64
C ARG A 257 23.85 6.29 -13.85
N VAL A 258 23.16 6.71 -12.81
CA VAL A 258 22.33 5.83 -11.96
C VAL A 258 21.23 5.15 -12.76
N LEU A 259 20.51 5.90 -13.62
CA LEU A 259 19.48 5.31 -14.49
C LEU A 259 20.04 4.28 -15.46
N ARG A 260 21.23 4.55 -16.05
CA ARG A 260 21.90 3.61 -16.97
C ARG A 260 22.29 2.32 -16.26
N ASP A 261 22.90 2.42 -15.09
CA ASP A 261 23.36 1.26 -14.35
C ASP A 261 22.19 0.45 -13.79
N ALA A 262 21.10 1.13 -13.38
CA ALA A 262 19.85 0.47 -12.97
C ALA A 262 19.17 -0.24 -14.15
N ASP A 263 19.17 0.37 -15.34
CA ASP A 263 18.61 -0.25 -16.54
C ASP A 263 19.44 -1.46 -17.00
N ALA A 264 20.77 -1.37 -16.94
CA ALA A 264 21.67 -2.48 -17.21
C ALA A 264 21.39 -3.66 -16.27
N ARG A 265 21.22 -3.39 -14.96
CA ARG A 265 20.87 -4.43 -13.98
C ARG A 265 19.51 -5.06 -14.28
N LEU A 266 18.51 -4.25 -14.66
CA LEU A 266 17.20 -4.79 -15.04
C LEU A 266 17.29 -5.63 -16.32
N ALA A 267 18.10 -5.21 -17.28
CA ALA A 267 18.35 -5.98 -18.51
C ALA A 267 18.95 -7.36 -18.23
N GLU A 268 19.94 -7.43 -17.32
CA GLU A 268 20.54 -8.69 -16.87
C GLU A 268 19.49 -9.63 -16.27
N ILE A 269 18.65 -9.11 -15.36
CA ILE A 269 17.57 -9.88 -14.73
C ILE A 269 16.58 -10.37 -15.79
N ARG A 270 16.23 -9.54 -16.76
CA ARG A 270 15.28 -9.90 -17.82
C ARG A 270 15.87 -10.89 -18.84
N ALA A 271 17.17 -10.82 -19.07
CA ALA A 271 17.88 -11.81 -19.91
C ALA A 271 18.05 -13.17 -19.21
N GLY A 272 17.95 -13.19 -17.90
CA GLY A 272 18.02 -14.39 -17.06
C GLY A 272 16.67 -15.10 -16.92
N ASP A 273 16.28 -15.36 -15.67
CA ASP A 273 15.14 -16.17 -15.29
C ASP A 273 13.84 -15.37 -15.01
N HIS A 274 13.84 -14.04 -15.23
CA HIS A 274 12.67 -13.17 -15.00
C HIS A 274 12.42 -12.19 -16.17
N PRO A 275 12.00 -12.67 -17.34
CA PRO A 275 11.89 -11.85 -18.57
C PRO A 275 10.92 -10.67 -18.47
N ASP A 276 9.93 -10.76 -17.59
CA ASP A 276 8.93 -9.73 -17.31
C ASP A 276 9.27 -8.86 -16.09
N ALA A 277 10.49 -8.99 -15.52
CA ALA A 277 10.92 -8.14 -14.43
C ALA A 277 10.73 -6.65 -14.74
N GLY A 278 10.25 -5.88 -13.77
CA GLY A 278 10.00 -4.46 -13.89
C GLY A 278 10.92 -3.62 -13.01
N GLY A 279 11.09 -2.36 -13.42
CA GLY A 279 11.77 -1.33 -12.65
C GLY A 279 10.83 -0.20 -12.24
N LEU A 280 11.13 0.46 -11.10
CA LEU A 280 10.41 1.62 -10.59
C LEU A 280 11.40 2.75 -10.28
N VAL A 281 11.13 3.93 -10.80
CA VAL A 281 11.81 5.18 -10.39
C VAL A 281 10.86 6.00 -9.53
N VAL A 282 11.30 6.40 -8.34
CA VAL A 282 10.55 7.28 -7.44
C VAL A 282 11.06 8.70 -7.62
N ALA A 283 10.23 9.57 -8.20
CA ALA A 283 10.58 10.96 -8.53
C ALA A 283 10.18 11.95 -7.41
N ILE A 284 10.74 13.16 -7.43
CA ILE A 284 10.45 14.24 -6.49
C ILE A 284 9.02 14.78 -6.72
N ASP A 285 8.71 15.11 -7.98
CA ASP A 285 7.44 15.70 -8.42
C ASP A 285 7.10 15.27 -9.85
N LYS A 286 5.99 15.79 -10.38
CA LYS A 286 5.46 15.42 -11.70
C LYS A 286 6.38 15.82 -12.84
N GLN A 287 6.97 17.01 -12.77
CA GLN A 287 7.87 17.48 -13.81
C GLN A 287 9.13 16.61 -13.84
N HIS A 288 9.71 16.37 -12.69
CA HIS A 288 10.85 15.48 -12.53
C HIS A 288 10.54 14.06 -13.03
N ALA A 289 9.33 13.54 -12.77
CA ALA A 289 8.92 12.22 -13.27
C ALA A 289 8.89 12.16 -14.80
N VAL A 290 8.39 13.20 -15.46
CA VAL A 290 8.38 13.28 -16.94
C VAL A 290 9.80 13.34 -17.51
N GLU A 291 10.66 14.15 -16.90
CA GLU A 291 12.06 14.31 -17.33
C GLU A 291 12.86 13.02 -17.15
N LEU A 292 12.70 12.33 -16.00
CA LEU A 292 13.34 11.04 -15.74
C LEU A 292 12.82 9.95 -16.71
N ALA A 293 11.52 9.92 -16.99
CA ALA A 293 10.93 8.99 -17.94
C ALA A 293 11.52 9.19 -19.35
N THR A 294 11.59 10.44 -19.81
CA THR A 294 12.17 10.77 -21.12
C THR A 294 13.63 10.30 -21.23
N ARG A 295 14.43 10.49 -20.16
CA ARG A 295 15.81 10.00 -20.13
C ARG A 295 15.90 8.48 -20.13
N LEU A 296 15.03 7.85 -19.36
CA LEU A 296 15.01 6.40 -19.25
C LEU A 296 14.54 5.74 -20.55
N GLU A 297 13.61 6.37 -21.28
CA GLU A 297 13.24 5.95 -22.65
C GLU A 297 14.44 6.03 -23.61
N ALA A 298 15.23 7.11 -23.52
CA ALA A 298 16.44 7.24 -24.33
C ALA A 298 17.55 6.22 -23.96
N ILE A 299 17.60 5.77 -22.71
CA ILE A 299 18.56 4.76 -22.23
C ILE A 299 18.10 3.34 -22.61
N SER A 300 16.85 3.00 -22.30
CA SER A 300 16.31 1.65 -22.46
C SER A 300 15.84 1.33 -23.89
N GLY A 301 15.53 2.34 -24.68
CA GLY A 301 14.91 2.19 -26.01
C GLY A 301 13.43 1.75 -25.95
N GLU A 302 12.82 1.71 -24.77
CA GLU A 302 11.44 1.26 -24.56
C GLU A 302 10.59 2.36 -23.93
N PRO A 303 9.25 2.42 -24.22
CA PRO A 303 8.35 3.38 -23.59
C PRO A 303 8.28 3.19 -22.06
N VAL A 304 8.32 4.29 -21.33
CA VAL A 304 8.25 4.34 -19.87
C VAL A 304 6.87 4.80 -19.41
N MET A 305 6.28 4.06 -18.48
CA MET A 305 4.99 4.43 -17.91
C MET A 305 5.18 5.48 -16.80
N ILE A 306 4.42 6.57 -16.86
CA ILE A 306 4.40 7.58 -15.80
C ILE A 306 3.07 7.47 -15.05
N VAL A 307 3.13 7.53 -13.71
CA VAL A 307 1.94 7.54 -12.85
C VAL A 307 2.08 8.62 -11.78
N THR A 308 1.11 9.51 -11.75
CA THR A 308 1.02 10.59 -10.75
C THR A 308 -0.30 10.54 -10.00
N SER A 309 -0.34 11.16 -8.79
CA SER A 309 -1.47 11.07 -7.84
C SER A 309 -2.79 11.61 -8.35
N ASP A 310 -2.75 12.58 -9.25
CA ASP A 310 -3.92 13.36 -9.62
C ASP A 310 -4.62 12.80 -10.86
N GLU A 311 -4.08 11.73 -11.45
CA GLU A 311 -4.68 11.11 -12.63
C GLU A 311 -5.81 10.17 -12.22
N ALA A 312 -7.00 10.39 -12.76
CA ALA A 312 -8.17 9.56 -12.47
C ALA A 312 -7.97 8.07 -12.86
N ASP A 313 -7.07 7.80 -13.81
CA ASP A 313 -6.75 6.47 -14.32
C ASP A 313 -5.46 5.86 -13.73
N ALA A 314 -4.81 6.54 -12.75
CA ALA A 314 -3.56 6.08 -12.13
C ALA A 314 -3.62 4.60 -11.70
N SER A 315 -4.69 4.20 -11.02
CA SER A 315 -4.89 2.81 -10.58
C SER A 315 -4.98 1.82 -11.74
N GLN A 316 -5.60 2.22 -12.87
CA GLN A 316 -5.70 1.36 -14.05
C GLN A 316 -4.34 1.22 -14.75
N ARG A 317 -3.57 2.31 -14.84
CA ARG A 317 -2.20 2.28 -15.38
C ARG A 317 -1.31 1.37 -14.55
N ILE A 318 -1.36 1.48 -13.23
CA ILE A 318 -0.60 0.62 -12.33
C ILE A 318 -1.00 -0.85 -12.50
N ALA A 319 -2.31 -1.16 -12.53
CA ALA A 319 -2.78 -2.52 -12.76
C ALA A 319 -2.33 -3.06 -14.13
N ARG A 320 -2.33 -2.22 -15.17
CA ARG A 320 -1.81 -2.57 -16.49
C ARG A 320 -0.31 -2.85 -16.45
N PHE A 321 0.47 -2.02 -15.73
CA PHE A 321 1.90 -2.26 -15.54
C PHE A 321 2.13 -3.55 -14.75
N ALA A 322 1.39 -3.80 -13.66
CA ALA A 322 1.55 -4.97 -12.82
C ALA A 322 1.30 -6.29 -13.58
N GLY A 323 0.30 -6.32 -14.46
CA GLY A 323 -0.03 -7.49 -15.29
C GLY A 323 0.65 -7.53 -16.66
N GLY A 324 1.48 -6.53 -16.99
CA GLY A 324 2.15 -6.40 -18.29
C GLY A 324 3.64 -6.77 -18.23
N THR A 325 4.31 -6.55 -19.37
CA THR A 325 5.75 -6.79 -19.55
C THR A 325 6.55 -5.50 -19.70
N GLN A 326 5.93 -4.33 -19.56
CA GLN A 326 6.61 -3.04 -19.67
C GLN A 326 7.78 -2.96 -18.69
N ARG A 327 8.90 -2.38 -19.17
CA ARG A 327 10.17 -2.42 -18.46
C ARG A 327 10.20 -1.48 -17.25
N TRP A 328 9.78 -0.23 -17.42
CA TRP A 328 9.88 0.80 -16.40
C TRP A 328 8.58 1.52 -16.10
N ILE A 329 8.42 1.88 -14.85
CA ILE A 329 7.41 2.83 -14.37
C ILE A 329 8.10 3.93 -13.56
N VAL A 330 7.74 5.18 -13.79
CA VAL A 330 8.16 6.34 -12.99
C VAL A 330 6.96 6.85 -12.21
N SER A 331 7.13 7.10 -10.93
CA SER A 331 6.04 7.55 -10.07
C SER A 331 6.49 8.63 -9.10
N VAL A 332 5.57 9.53 -8.76
CA VAL A 332 5.70 10.50 -7.67
C VAL A 332 4.98 9.94 -6.47
N LEU A 333 5.59 9.97 -5.28
CA LEU A 333 5.02 9.67 -3.94
C LEU A 333 3.90 8.60 -3.83
N MET A 334 3.06 8.43 -4.85
CA MET A 334 1.84 7.60 -4.86
C MET A 334 2.06 6.09 -4.86
N VAL A 335 3.22 5.61 -5.31
CA VAL A 335 3.51 4.18 -5.29
C VAL A 335 3.84 3.71 -3.87
N SER A 336 3.85 4.64 -2.90
CA SER A 336 4.02 4.28 -1.49
C SER A 336 2.85 3.46 -0.94
N GLU A 337 1.61 3.55 -1.50
CA GLU A 337 0.44 2.90 -0.91
C GLU A 337 -0.45 2.15 -1.92
N GLY A 338 -0.91 0.97 -1.50
CA GLY A 338 -2.03 0.27 -2.15
C GLY A 338 -1.76 -0.50 -3.44
N VAL A 339 -0.53 -0.50 -3.98
CA VAL A 339 -0.25 -1.20 -5.24
C VAL A 339 0.67 -2.39 -5.06
N ASP A 340 0.22 -3.54 -5.51
CA ASP A 340 1.00 -4.78 -5.53
C ASP A 340 1.56 -5.04 -6.93
N ILE A 341 2.89 -4.88 -7.09
CA ILE A 341 3.61 -5.17 -8.33
C ILE A 341 4.75 -6.16 -8.03
N PRO A 342 4.46 -7.46 -7.91
CA PRO A 342 5.46 -8.46 -7.49
C PRO A 342 6.65 -8.59 -8.43
N ARG A 343 6.51 -8.18 -9.70
CA ARG A 343 7.58 -8.25 -10.70
C ARG A 343 8.63 -7.13 -10.62
N LEU A 344 8.49 -6.15 -9.70
CA LEU A 344 9.50 -5.10 -9.49
C LEU A 344 10.78 -5.70 -8.90
N ARG A 345 11.90 -5.57 -9.60
CA ARG A 345 13.21 -6.10 -9.21
C ARG A 345 14.29 -5.03 -9.04
N VAL A 346 14.16 -3.90 -9.73
CA VAL A 346 15.12 -2.80 -9.71
C VAL A 346 14.41 -1.50 -9.39
N GLY A 347 14.95 -0.73 -8.45
CA GLY A 347 14.44 0.58 -8.05
C GLY A 347 15.48 1.66 -8.16
N VAL A 348 15.04 2.89 -8.43
CA VAL A 348 15.85 4.10 -8.30
C VAL A 348 15.14 5.06 -7.36
N TYR A 349 15.82 5.39 -6.26
CA TYR A 349 15.34 6.34 -5.26
C TYR A 349 15.75 7.76 -5.67
N ALA A 350 15.02 8.34 -6.61
CA ALA A 350 15.26 9.66 -7.16
C ALA A 350 14.37 10.73 -6.50
N THR A 351 14.29 10.71 -5.16
CA THR A 351 13.47 11.65 -4.37
C THR A 351 14.26 12.19 -3.19
N SER A 352 13.89 13.39 -2.72
CA SER A 352 14.50 14.02 -1.56
C SER A 352 13.88 13.59 -0.21
N ALA A 353 12.91 12.70 -0.21
CA ALA A 353 12.30 12.17 1.01
C ALA A 353 13.31 11.32 1.80
N ARG A 354 13.49 11.62 3.09
CA ARG A 354 14.46 10.94 3.98
C ARG A 354 13.81 10.36 5.23
N THR A 355 12.47 10.34 5.29
CA THR A 355 11.76 9.75 6.44
C THR A 355 11.81 8.23 6.38
N GLU A 356 11.99 7.58 7.53
CA GLU A 356 12.03 6.12 7.62
C GLU A 356 10.74 5.50 7.10
N LEU A 357 9.60 6.09 7.45
CA LEU A 357 8.29 5.64 6.98
C LEU A 357 8.25 5.53 5.45
N PHE A 358 8.57 6.63 4.75
CA PHE A 358 8.53 6.64 3.29
C PHE A 358 9.55 5.68 2.68
N PHE A 359 10.77 5.63 3.24
CA PHE A 359 11.81 4.71 2.78
C PHE A 359 11.36 3.26 2.89
N ARG A 360 10.83 2.83 4.06
CA ARG A 360 10.29 1.47 4.26
C ARG A 360 9.10 1.17 3.35
N GLN A 361 8.24 2.15 3.07
CA GLN A 361 7.15 1.99 2.10
C GLN A 361 7.68 1.72 0.68
N VAL A 362 8.69 2.45 0.24
CA VAL A 362 9.36 2.21 -1.06
C VAL A 362 10.02 0.83 -1.08
N VAL A 363 10.83 0.49 -0.08
CA VAL A 363 11.45 -0.83 0.04
C VAL A 363 10.42 -1.95 0.00
N GLY A 364 9.29 -1.76 0.68
CA GLY A 364 8.17 -2.70 0.70
C GLY A 364 7.60 -3.05 -0.69
N ARG A 365 7.89 -2.25 -1.73
CA ARG A 365 7.52 -2.58 -3.12
C ARG A 365 8.46 -3.61 -3.75
N PHE A 366 9.71 -3.60 -3.34
CA PHE A 366 10.75 -4.44 -3.93
C PHE A 366 10.91 -5.79 -3.24
N ILE A 367 10.55 -5.92 -1.96
CA ILE A 367 10.65 -7.17 -1.21
C ILE A 367 9.53 -8.18 -1.51
N ARG A 368 8.53 -7.81 -2.31
CA ARG A 368 7.41 -8.67 -2.69
C ARG A 368 7.87 -9.78 -3.61
N ARG A 369 7.55 -11.02 -3.27
CA ARG A 369 7.97 -12.18 -4.04
C ARG A 369 6.97 -12.49 -5.16
N SER A 370 7.48 -12.78 -6.37
CA SER A 370 6.70 -13.37 -7.47
C SER A 370 6.77 -14.91 -7.42
N PRO A 371 5.84 -15.64 -8.06
CA PRO A 371 5.85 -17.10 -8.08
C PRO A 371 7.12 -17.71 -8.70
N ALA A 372 7.71 -17.04 -9.67
CA ALA A 372 8.95 -17.40 -10.35
C ALA A 372 9.80 -16.15 -10.58
N PRO A 373 11.13 -16.27 -10.61
CA PRO A 373 11.96 -17.44 -10.35
C PRO A 373 12.04 -17.80 -8.85
N ARG A 374 12.51 -18.98 -8.51
CA ARG A 374 12.64 -19.40 -7.09
C ARG A 374 13.66 -18.54 -6.32
N ARG A 375 14.77 -18.16 -6.96
CA ARG A 375 15.78 -17.26 -6.38
C ARG A 375 15.53 -15.86 -6.91
N GLN A 376 15.19 -14.95 -6.04
CA GLN A 376 14.85 -13.58 -6.39
C GLN A 376 15.60 -12.64 -5.45
N MET A 377 16.26 -11.64 -6.04
CA MET A 377 16.87 -10.53 -5.32
C MET A 377 16.43 -9.24 -5.97
N SER A 378 16.18 -8.21 -5.21
CA SER A 378 15.89 -6.86 -5.71
C SER A 378 17.02 -5.91 -5.41
N PHE A 379 17.11 -4.85 -6.20
CA PHE A 379 18.15 -3.83 -6.10
C PHE A 379 17.49 -2.46 -6.01
N LEU A 380 17.93 -1.63 -5.06
CA LEU A 380 17.49 -0.25 -4.93
C LEU A 380 18.70 0.68 -5.00
N PHE A 381 18.79 1.43 -6.10
CA PHE A 381 19.79 2.45 -6.34
C PHE A 381 19.38 3.74 -5.62
N LEU A 382 20.28 4.32 -4.84
CA LEU A 382 19.97 5.50 -4.01
C LEU A 382 21.18 6.42 -3.86
N PRO A 383 20.98 7.72 -3.55
CA PRO A 383 22.07 8.62 -3.17
C PRO A 383 22.79 8.11 -1.93
N SER A 384 24.12 8.31 -1.85
CA SER A 384 24.96 7.98 -0.69
C SER A 384 24.74 8.94 0.49
N ASP A 385 23.56 9.52 0.57
CA ASP A 385 23.12 10.37 1.67
C ASP A 385 23.18 9.64 3.01
N ILE A 386 23.69 10.29 4.04
CA ILE A 386 23.97 9.68 5.35
C ILE A 386 22.69 9.09 5.98
N THR A 387 21.56 9.79 5.87
CA THR A 387 20.27 9.33 6.40
C THR A 387 19.77 8.13 5.63
N LEU A 388 19.81 8.17 4.29
CA LEU A 388 19.36 7.05 3.46
C LEU A 388 20.25 5.82 3.63
N LYS A 389 21.57 6.00 3.80
CA LYS A 389 22.50 4.91 4.12
C LYS A 389 22.19 4.27 5.48
N ALA A 390 21.92 5.09 6.50
CA ALA A 390 21.54 4.58 7.81
C ALA A 390 20.23 3.77 7.76
N LEU A 391 19.23 4.25 7.03
CA LEU A 391 17.97 3.52 6.84
C LEU A 391 18.16 2.20 6.06
N ALA A 392 18.98 2.22 5.02
CA ALA A 392 19.34 1.04 4.25
C ALA A 392 20.12 0.02 5.11
N GLY A 393 21.09 0.49 5.89
CA GLY A 393 21.87 -0.34 6.81
C GLY A 393 21.01 -1.11 7.80
N ARG A 394 20.02 -0.46 8.44
CA ARG A 394 19.08 -1.14 9.35
C ARG A 394 18.32 -2.29 8.67
N ILE A 395 17.87 -2.09 7.43
CA ILE A 395 17.15 -3.13 6.69
C ILE A 395 18.11 -4.25 6.26
N GLU A 396 19.36 -3.93 5.95
CA GLU A 396 20.38 -4.95 5.66
C GLU A 396 20.79 -5.74 6.90
N GLU A 397 20.84 -5.11 8.07
CA GLU A 397 21.04 -5.79 9.36
C GLU A 397 19.88 -6.76 9.64
N GLU A 398 18.63 -6.33 9.45
CA GLU A 398 17.46 -7.22 9.55
C GLU A 398 17.58 -8.41 8.58
N ARG A 399 18.09 -8.21 7.36
CA ARG A 399 18.36 -9.27 6.38
C ARG A 399 19.49 -10.18 6.82
N ASN A 400 20.62 -9.63 7.28
CA ASN A 400 21.80 -10.39 7.66
C ASN A 400 21.53 -11.21 8.92
N HIS A 401 20.74 -10.70 9.87
CA HIS A 401 20.29 -11.45 11.03
C HIS A 401 19.45 -12.68 10.65
N ALA A 402 18.66 -12.58 9.57
CA ALA A 402 17.97 -13.74 9.00
C ALA A 402 18.92 -14.78 8.38
N ILE A 403 20.10 -14.36 7.95
CA ILE A 403 21.10 -15.21 7.30
C ILE A 403 22.08 -15.81 8.31
N GLU A 404 22.38 -15.08 9.38
CA GLU A 404 23.35 -15.47 10.42
C GLU A 404 22.66 -15.59 11.78
N LEU A 405 22.16 -16.77 12.13
CA LEU A 405 21.74 -17.06 13.51
C LEU A 405 22.94 -17.03 14.46
N ARG A 406 23.33 -15.85 14.96
CA ARG A 406 24.25 -15.66 16.09
C ARG A 406 23.82 -14.51 17.01
N PRO A 407 24.09 -14.62 18.33
CA PRO A 407 23.54 -13.73 19.34
C PRO A 407 24.22 -12.36 19.38
N ALA A 408 23.44 -11.40 19.82
CA ALA A 408 23.65 -9.95 19.88
C ALA A 408 24.85 -9.47 20.70
N VAL A 409 25.39 -8.32 20.36
CA VAL A 409 26.08 -7.37 21.26
C VAL A 409 25.63 -5.95 20.94
N GLU A 410 25.49 -5.17 22.00
CA GLU A 410 24.77 -3.94 22.21
C GLU A 410 25.29 -2.65 21.53
N ASP A 411 24.35 -1.81 21.23
CA ASP A 411 24.13 -0.36 21.30
C ASP A 411 25.19 0.70 20.93
N GLY A 412 24.70 1.62 20.07
CA GLY A 412 25.14 3.00 19.94
C GLY A 412 23.97 3.90 19.58
N GLU A 413 23.68 4.87 20.42
CA GLU A 413 22.63 5.87 20.27
C GLU A 413 22.73 6.62 18.93
N LEU A 414 21.60 6.74 18.24
CA LEU A 414 21.45 7.55 17.04
C LEU A 414 20.47 8.68 17.29
N ASP A 415 20.93 9.90 17.08
CA ASP A 415 20.17 11.14 17.13
C ASP A 415 19.00 11.16 16.14
N GLU A 416 17.90 11.81 16.56
CA GLU A 416 16.63 11.93 15.84
C GLU A 416 16.76 12.58 14.45
N PRO A 417 15.99 12.10 13.45
CA PRO A 417 15.95 12.72 12.14
C PRO A 417 15.12 14.03 12.16
N PRO A 418 15.62 15.09 11.51
CA PRO A 418 14.96 16.39 11.49
C PRO A 418 13.80 16.47 10.47
N ASP A 419 12.77 17.24 10.86
CA ASP A 419 11.56 17.58 10.12
C ASP A 419 11.76 18.13 8.70
N ARG A 420 10.68 17.99 7.89
CA ARG A 420 10.57 18.54 6.53
C ARG A 420 10.97 20.01 6.45
N VAL A 421 11.99 20.32 5.66
CA VAL A 421 12.31 21.70 5.29
C VAL A 421 11.33 22.16 4.21
N ARG A 422 10.40 23.05 4.57
CA ARG A 422 9.74 23.89 3.58
C ARG A 422 10.78 24.85 3.01
N SER A 423 10.96 24.84 1.68
CA SER A 423 11.77 25.84 1.01
C SER A 423 11.08 27.20 1.13
N GLU A 424 11.73 28.17 1.72
CA GLU A 424 11.24 29.54 1.69
C GLU A 424 11.37 30.10 0.26
N PRO A 425 10.37 30.83 -0.25
CA PRO A 425 10.45 31.46 -1.57
C PRO A 425 11.42 32.64 -1.48
N GLY A 426 12.54 32.58 -2.15
CA GLY A 426 13.45 33.71 -2.28
C GLY A 426 14.94 33.42 -2.39
N GLU A 427 15.40 32.21 -2.11
CA GLU A 427 16.82 31.86 -2.28
C GLU A 427 17.18 31.48 -3.71
N MET A 428 18.15 32.15 -4.32
CA MET A 428 18.70 31.76 -5.62
C MET A 428 19.54 30.50 -5.45
N PHE A 429 19.00 29.39 -5.96
CA PHE A 429 19.67 28.09 -6.07
C PHE A 429 19.76 27.68 -7.53
N GLU A 430 20.92 27.24 -7.98
CA GLU A 430 21.16 26.70 -9.31
C GLU A 430 22.09 25.49 -9.22
N ALA A 431 21.65 24.33 -9.72
CA ALA A 431 22.48 23.16 -9.88
C ALA A 431 23.44 23.37 -11.06
N LEU A 432 24.73 23.18 -10.85
CA LEU A 432 25.75 23.42 -11.88
C LEU A 432 26.26 22.12 -12.49
N SER A 433 26.61 21.16 -11.68
CA SER A 433 27.07 19.85 -12.15
C SER A 433 26.93 18.78 -11.10
N SER A 434 26.84 17.54 -11.53
CA SER A 434 26.89 16.37 -10.66
C SER A 434 27.62 15.22 -11.38
N ASP A 435 28.35 14.43 -10.60
CA ASP A 435 29.00 13.20 -11.04
C ASP A 435 28.50 12.05 -10.16
N ALA A 436 28.53 10.82 -10.66
CA ALA A 436 28.09 9.65 -9.91
C ALA A 436 29.13 8.56 -9.93
N ARG A 437 29.40 7.98 -8.76
CA ARG A 437 30.22 6.78 -8.59
C ARG A 437 29.57 5.84 -7.57
N PRO A 438 29.63 4.51 -7.78
CA PRO A 438 29.18 3.55 -6.76
C PRO A 438 29.96 3.77 -5.45
N ASP A 439 29.24 3.73 -4.33
CA ASP A 439 29.85 3.82 -3.00
C ASP A 439 29.95 2.41 -2.39
N GLU A 440 31.15 2.00 -1.98
CA GLU A 440 31.44 0.65 -1.48
C GLU A 440 31.01 0.46 -0.01
N HIS A 441 30.64 1.50 0.72
CA HIS A 441 30.47 1.46 2.18
C HIS A 441 29.20 0.78 2.72
N ILE A 442 28.25 0.37 1.89
CA ILE A 442 27.12 -0.49 2.31
C ILE A 442 27.28 -1.95 1.82
N ALA A 443 28.29 -2.23 1.05
CA ALA A 443 28.51 -3.55 0.48
C ALA A 443 29.23 -4.53 1.43
N VAL A 444 28.85 -4.57 2.70
CA VAL A 444 29.37 -5.58 3.63
C VAL A 444 28.70 -6.92 3.31
N GLY A 445 29.34 -7.71 2.47
CA GLY A 445 28.96 -9.10 2.17
C GLY A 445 28.49 -9.40 0.74
N ALA A 446 28.45 -8.43 -0.16
CA ALA A 446 28.25 -8.68 -1.59
C ALA A 446 29.48 -8.21 -2.37
N ASN A 447 30.20 -9.12 -3.01
CA ASN A 447 31.15 -8.76 -4.07
C ASN A 447 30.35 -8.13 -5.21
N LEU A 448 30.22 -6.81 -5.18
CA LEU A 448 29.66 -6.00 -6.24
C LEU A 448 30.72 -5.81 -7.33
N SER A 449 30.97 -6.83 -8.12
CA SER A 449 31.48 -6.61 -9.45
C SER A 449 30.30 -6.15 -10.32
N LEU A 450 30.22 -4.85 -10.60
CA LEU A 450 29.20 -4.25 -11.46
C LEU A 450 29.29 -4.77 -12.91
N PHE A 451 30.36 -5.45 -13.27
CA PHE A 451 30.65 -5.99 -14.59
C PHE A 451 31.32 -7.36 -14.43
N GLY A 452 30.55 -8.42 -14.51
CA GLY A 452 31.10 -9.69 -14.96
C GLY A 452 31.21 -10.88 -14.04
N ASP A 453 30.63 -10.87 -12.82
CA ASP A 453 30.46 -12.12 -12.09
C ASP A 453 28.98 -12.49 -11.91
N PRO A 454 28.66 -13.78 -12.05
CA PRO A 454 27.30 -14.24 -11.79
C PRO A 454 26.92 -13.93 -10.35
N GLU A 455 25.62 -13.69 -10.11
CA GLU A 455 24.96 -13.40 -8.84
C GLU A 455 25.75 -13.86 -7.60
N PRO A 456 25.87 -13.02 -6.56
CA PRO A 456 26.59 -13.43 -5.36
C PRO A 456 26.07 -14.78 -4.91
N ARG A 457 26.92 -15.76 -4.82
CA ARG A 457 26.55 -17.09 -4.34
C ARG A 457 26.01 -16.91 -2.93
N PRO A 458 24.75 -17.27 -2.66
CA PRO A 458 24.23 -17.24 -1.30
C PRO A 458 25.16 -18.07 -0.42
N SER A 459 25.39 -17.64 0.83
CA SER A 459 26.17 -18.42 1.78
C SER A 459 25.62 -19.85 1.86
N ALA A 460 26.45 -20.81 2.28
CA ALA A 460 26.03 -22.20 2.44
C ALA A 460 24.77 -22.32 3.34
N ALA A 461 24.59 -21.40 4.30
CA ALA A 461 23.40 -21.29 5.14
C ALA A 461 22.14 -20.90 4.33
N PHE A 462 22.26 -19.97 3.38
CA PHE A 462 21.16 -19.60 2.48
C PHE A 462 20.79 -20.75 1.53
N MET A 463 21.77 -21.53 1.08
CA MET A 463 21.54 -22.71 0.23
C MET A 463 20.85 -23.84 0.98
N ALA A 464 21.18 -24.06 2.26
CA ALA A 464 20.52 -25.05 3.10
C ALA A 464 19.06 -24.67 3.39
N PHE A 465 18.78 -23.38 3.51
CA PHE A 465 17.44 -22.88 3.78
C PHE A 465 16.50 -22.96 2.56
N THR A 466 17.03 -22.80 1.34
CA THR A 466 16.23 -22.88 0.10
C THR A 466 16.02 -24.31 -0.40
N GLY A 467 16.74 -25.29 0.15
CA GLY A 467 16.66 -26.73 -0.21
C GLY A 467 15.60 -27.53 0.55
N GLY A 468 15.00 -26.97 1.60
CA GLY A 468 13.85 -27.56 2.27
C GLY A 468 12.62 -27.50 1.36
N THR A 469 11.95 -28.63 1.19
CA THR A 469 10.61 -28.69 0.61
C THR A 469 9.66 -27.95 1.55
N ALA A 470 9.59 -26.61 1.42
CA ALA A 470 8.49 -25.87 2.00
C ALA A 470 7.20 -26.43 1.38
N PRO A 471 6.17 -26.75 2.19
CA PRO A 471 4.86 -27.01 1.62
C PRO A 471 4.56 -25.82 0.72
N ALA A 472 4.09 -26.08 -0.50
CA ALA A 472 3.83 -25.08 -1.51
C ALA A 472 3.06 -23.92 -0.87
N ALA A 473 3.77 -22.86 -0.53
CA ALA A 473 3.16 -21.60 -0.15
C ALA A 473 2.34 -21.23 -1.38
N GLY A 474 1.02 -21.25 -1.24
CA GLY A 474 0.13 -20.85 -2.31
C GLY A 474 0.59 -19.47 -2.77
N GLY A 475 1.24 -19.44 -3.92
CA GLY A 475 1.54 -18.19 -4.63
C GLY A 475 0.24 -17.41 -4.76
N PRO A 476 0.30 -16.12 -5.05
CA PRO A 476 -0.90 -15.43 -5.50
C PRO A 476 -1.45 -16.30 -6.64
N ALA A 477 -2.56 -16.99 -6.37
CA ALA A 477 -3.19 -17.81 -7.36
C ALA A 477 -3.33 -16.95 -8.60
N GLU A 478 -2.81 -17.43 -9.72
CA GLU A 478 -3.13 -16.92 -11.02
C GLU A 478 -4.56 -16.42 -11.00
N ILE A 479 -4.75 -15.19 -11.46
CA ILE A 479 -6.06 -14.72 -11.88
C ILE A 479 -6.35 -15.51 -13.17
N ALA A 480 -6.47 -16.82 -13.03
CA ALA A 480 -7.25 -17.60 -13.96
C ALA A 480 -8.67 -17.08 -13.77
N SER A 481 -9.15 -16.34 -14.75
CA SER A 481 -10.57 -16.12 -14.99
C SER A 481 -11.24 -17.49 -14.99
N ALA A 482 -11.57 -17.98 -13.80
CA ALA A 482 -12.42 -19.15 -13.67
C ALA A 482 -13.81 -18.70 -14.09
N ALA A 483 -14.13 -18.96 -15.34
CA ALA A 483 -15.51 -19.02 -15.79
C ALA A 483 -16.23 -19.99 -14.85
N GLY A 484 -17.07 -19.48 -13.92
CA GLY A 484 -17.95 -20.31 -13.13
C GLY A 484 -18.13 -20.01 -11.65
N ASP A 485 -17.37 -19.06 -11.05
CA ASP A 485 -17.68 -18.66 -9.68
C ASP A 485 -18.92 -17.74 -9.67
N PRO A 486 -19.96 -18.03 -8.87
CA PRO A 486 -21.12 -17.15 -8.78
C PRO A 486 -20.63 -15.77 -8.31
N ALA A 487 -20.98 -14.74 -9.09
CA ALA A 487 -20.58 -13.36 -8.79
C ALA A 487 -20.85 -13.05 -7.31
N SER A 488 -19.84 -12.52 -6.59
CA SER A 488 -19.99 -12.17 -5.19
C SER A 488 -21.17 -11.21 -5.01
N SER A 489 -21.77 -11.16 -3.82
CA SER A 489 -22.89 -10.26 -3.52
C SER A 489 -22.53 -8.79 -3.83
N TYR A 490 -21.28 -8.42 -3.66
CA TYR A 490 -20.73 -7.12 -4.05
C TYR A 490 -20.82 -6.90 -5.56
N GLN A 491 -20.29 -7.82 -6.38
CA GLN A 491 -20.32 -7.71 -7.85
C GLN A 491 -21.76 -7.75 -8.39
N ARG A 492 -22.64 -8.56 -7.78
CA ARG A 492 -24.04 -8.63 -8.14
C ARG A 492 -24.76 -7.29 -7.89
N ARG A 493 -24.46 -6.64 -6.76
CA ARG A 493 -25.01 -5.34 -6.40
C ARG A 493 -24.57 -4.24 -7.37
N GLU A 494 -23.28 -4.18 -7.71
CA GLU A 494 -22.77 -3.20 -8.67
C GLU A 494 -23.41 -3.38 -10.05
N ARG A 495 -23.53 -4.61 -10.54
CA ARG A 495 -24.25 -4.91 -11.79
C ARG A 495 -25.71 -4.45 -11.75
N LEU A 496 -26.41 -4.67 -10.65
CA LEU A 496 -27.81 -4.24 -10.50
C LEU A 496 -27.93 -2.71 -10.45
N ARG A 497 -26.98 -2.01 -9.86
CA ARG A 497 -26.93 -0.54 -9.86
C ARG A 497 -26.68 0.02 -11.28
N GLU A 498 -25.71 -0.54 -11.99
CA GLU A 498 -25.43 -0.17 -13.39
C GLU A 498 -26.63 -0.45 -14.30
N GLU A 499 -27.23 -1.61 -14.14
CA GLU A 499 -28.44 -1.97 -14.89
C GLU A 499 -29.59 -1.01 -14.61
N ARG A 500 -29.81 -0.69 -13.33
CA ARG A 500 -30.81 0.30 -12.93
C ARG A 500 -30.58 1.65 -13.60
N ALA A 501 -29.34 2.15 -13.62
CA ALA A 501 -29.01 3.41 -14.29
C ALA A 501 -29.34 3.38 -15.78
N LYS A 502 -29.09 2.25 -16.46
CA LYS A 502 -29.44 2.02 -17.86
C LYS A 502 -30.96 2.03 -18.08
N LEU A 503 -31.71 1.28 -17.24
CA LEU A 503 -33.18 1.21 -17.32
C LEU A 503 -33.85 2.56 -17.07
N VAL A 504 -33.37 3.31 -16.06
CA VAL A 504 -33.86 4.68 -15.79
C VAL A 504 -33.59 5.60 -16.98
N SER A 505 -32.41 5.51 -17.59
CA SER A 505 -32.08 6.31 -18.78
C SER A 505 -32.94 5.94 -19.99
N GLN A 506 -33.26 4.66 -20.20
CA GLN A 506 -34.16 4.21 -21.25
C GLN A 506 -35.59 4.71 -21.02
N ARG A 507 -36.06 4.63 -19.76
CA ARG A 507 -37.41 5.11 -19.39
C ARG A 507 -37.52 6.63 -19.56
N ALA A 508 -36.54 7.40 -19.16
CA ALA A 508 -36.52 8.86 -19.35
C ALA A 508 -36.55 9.25 -20.82
N ARG A 509 -35.94 8.47 -21.71
CA ARG A 509 -36.02 8.70 -23.17
C ARG A 509 -37.41 8.38 -23.79
N SER A 510 -38.11 7.41 -23.21
CA SER A 510 -39.43 6.98 -23.70
C SER A 510 -40.58 7.75 -23.07
N THR A 511 -40.34 8.54 -22.03
CA THR A 511 -41.34 9.33 -21.33
C THR A 511 -40.87 10.78 -21.17
N ARG A 512 -41.71 11.65 -20.61
CA ARG A 512 -41.33 13.03 -20.23
C ARG A 512 -40.80 13.11 -18.79
N GLU A 513 -40.69 11.97 -18.08
CA GLU A 513 -40.23 11.94 -16.70
C GLU A 513 -38.69 12.15 -16.62
N THR A 514 -38.24 12.89 -15.63
CA THR A 514 -36.82 13.05 -15.34
C THR A 514 -36.27 11.82 -14.63
N HIS A 515 -34.94 11.60 -14.69
CA HIS A 515 -34.26 10.55 -13.92
C HIS A 515 -34.59 10.59 -12.42
N ARG A 516 -34.75 11.81 -11.88
CA ARG A 516 -35.08 12.02 -10.46
C ARG A 516 -36.51 11.55 -10.14
N GLU A 517 -37.45 11.84 -10.96
CA GLU A 517 -38.85 11.43 -10.78
C GLU A 517 -39.01 9.92 -10.89
N ILE A 518 -38.39 9.30 -11.91
CA ILE A 518 -38.38 7.84 -12.08
C ILE A 518 -37.76 7.16 -10.86
N ASN A 519 -36.58 7.61 -10.41
CA ASN A 519 -35.93 7.04 -9.23
C ASN A 519 -36.77 7.25 -7.97
N ALA A 520 -37.35 8.41 -7.75
CA ALA A 520 -38.20 8.70 -6.59
C ALA A 520 -39.43 7.79 -6.54
N ARG A 521 -40.08 7.56 -7.70
CA ARG A 521 -41.24 6.67 -7.83
C ARG A 521 -40.87 5.22 -7.57
N VAL A 522 -39.82 4.72 -8.21
CA VAL A 522 -39.34 3.35 -8.05
C VAL A 522 -38.84 3.09 -6.62
N ASN A 523 -38.13 4.05 -6.02
CA ASN A 523 -37.67 3.94 -4.63
C ASN A 523 -38.86 3.81 -3.66
N ARG A 524 -39.91 4.59 -3.84
CA ARG A 524 -41.13 4.47 -3.03
C ARG A 524 -41.81 3.10 -3.22
N ALA A 525 -41.85 2.59 -4.44
CA ALA A 525 -42.47 1.29 -4.73
C ALA A 525 -41.71 0.10 -4.05
N VAL A 526 -40.41 0.22 -3.87
CA VAL A 526 -39.60 -0.83 -3.22
C VAL A 526 -39.25 -0.50 -1.74
N GLY A 527 -39.76 0.62 -1.21
CA GLY A 527 -39.65 0.98 0.20
C GLY A 527 -38.26 1.46 0.63
N VAL A 528 -37.53 2.17 -0.28
CA VAL A 528 -36.20 2.73 0.03
C VAL A 528 -36.18 4.25 -0.13
N ARG A 529 -35.27 4.93 0.57
CA ARG A 529 -35.08 6.38 0.44
C ARG A 529 -34.20 6.73 -0.76
N SER A 530 -33.16 5.95 -1.00
CA SER A 530 -32.23 6.13 -2.11
C SER A 530 -31.82 4.79 -2.72
N VAL A 531 -31.25 4.80 -3.92
CA VAL A 531 -30.66 3.61 -4.56
C VAL A 531 -29.51 3.06 -3.74
N ALA A 532 -28.78 3.95 -3.03
CA ALA A 532 -27.66 3.56 -2.17
C ALA A 532 -28.10 2.76 -0.93
N ASP A 533 -29.33 3.00 -0.43
CA ASP A 533 -29.90 2.32 0.74
C ASP A 533 -30.56 0.97 0.40
N ALA A 534 -30.69 0.65 -0.88
CA ALA A 534 -31.39 -0.54 -1.32
C ALA A 534 -30.62 -1.83 -1.04
N THR A 535 -31.31 -2.83 -0.50
CA THR A 535 -30.81 -4.20 -0.39
C THR A 535 -30.72 -4.85 -1.78
N LEU A 536 -30.01 -5.98 -1.90
CA LEU A 536 -29.93 -6.73 -3.15
C LEU A 536 -31.32 -7.08 -3.68
N GLU A 537 -32.20 -7.58 -2.83
CA GLU A 537 -33.58 -7.93 -3.18
C GLU A 537 -34.39 -6.71 -3.66
N GLN A 538 -34.20 -5.56 -2.99
CA GLN A 538 -34.87 -4.31 -3.39
C GLN A 538 -34.35 -3.77 -4.72
N LEU A 539 -33.05 -3.92 -5.02
CA LEU A 539 -32.49 -3.56 -6.34
C LEU A 539 -33.03 -4.45 -7.45
N GLU A 540 -33.15 -5.76 -7.21
CA GLU A 540 -33.74 -6.70 -8.16
C GLU A 540 -35.20 -6.35 -8.46
N LYS A 541 -36.01 -6.16 -7.41
CA LYS A 541 -37.41 -5.75 -7.54
C LYS A 541 -37.56 -4.43 -8.28
N ALA A 542 -36.69 -3.46 -8.01
CA ALA A 542 -36.68 -2.16 -8.67
C ALA A 542 -36.38 -2.27 -10.17
N ASN A 543 -35.38 -3.09 -10.53
CA ASN A 543 -35.01 -3.32 -11.93
C ASN A 543 -36.12 -4.08 -12.68
N GLU A 544 -36.73 -5.08 -12.04
CA GLU A 544 -37.86 -5.81 -12.61
C GLU A 544 -39.07 -4.89 -12.87
N LEU A 545 -39.38 -3.99 -11.94
CA LEU A 545 -40.45 -3.00 -12.10
C LEU A 545 -40.17 -2.08 -13.28
N LEU A 546 -38.98 -1.58 -13.44
CA LEU A 546 -38.55 -0.76 -14.57
C LEU A 546 -38.63 -1.49 -15.92
N ARG A 547 -38.23 -2.77 -15.96
CA ARG A 547 -38.34 -3.61 -17.17
C ARG A 547 -39.80 -3.77 -17.58
N ARG A 548 -40.68 -4.11 -16.65
CA ARG A 548 -42.15 -4.23 -16.91
C ARG A 548 -42.75 -2.92 -17.38
N GLU A 549 -42.32 -1.77 -16.87
CA GLU A 549 -42.81 -0.46 -17.32
C GLU A 549 -42.30 -0.14 -18.73
N LEU A 550 -41.09 -0.54 -19.11
CA LEU A 550 -40.56 -0.36 -20.46
C LEU A 550 -41.27 -1.27 -21.47
N GLU A 551 -41.68 -2.47 -21.08
CA GLU A 551 -42.46 -3.40 -21.91
C GLU A 551 -43.87 -2.92 -22.15
N ARG A 552 -44.53 -2.34 -21.13
CA ARG A 552 -45.90 -1.78 -21.26
C ARG A 552 -45.96 -0.46 -22.02
N GLY A 553 -44.85 0.21 -22.19
CA GLY A 553 -44.76 1.49 -22.92
C GLY A 553 -44.37 1.32 -24.40
N ARG A 554 -44.15 0.08 -24.85
CA ARG A 554 -44.05 -0.32 -26.26
C ARG A 554 -45.42 -0.70 -26.80
#